data_135c46ccdced06612b1d4ad4c3f1dade
#
_entry.id   135c46ccdced06612b1d4ad4c3f1dade
#
_cell.length_a   1.000
_cell.length_b   1.000
_cell.length_c   1.000
_cell.angle_alpha   90.00
_cell.angle_beta   90.00
_cell.angle_gamma   90.00
#
_symmetry.space_group_name_H-M   'P 1'
#
loop_
_entity.id
_entity.type
_entity.pdbx_description
1 polymer ?
#
loop_
_entity_poly.entity_id
_entity_poly.type
_entity_poly.pdbx_seq_one_letter_code
_entity_poly.pdbx_strand_id
1 'polypeptide(L)'
;MPAQVKQAPAQRPPADDTMARFVSTVLADTEDVWQAVFREGGGRYQEPRLVLFRGATPTACGTGQAAMGPFYCPADQKVYIDLGFYETLKSRLGAPGDFAQAYVIAHEVGHHVQHLLGITSKVDQMRGRVSQKEYNAMSVRLELQADCFAGVWAHHA
;
A
#
# COMPACT_ATOMS: atom_id res chain seq x y z
N MET A 1 30.88 -17.50 0.76
CA MET A 1 29.48 -17.34 1.15
C MET A 1 29.24 -15.90 1.52
N PRO A 2 28.28 -15.22 0.88
CA PRO A 2 27.97 -13.88 1.30
C PRO A 2 27.47 -13.92 2.75
N ALA A 3 28.02 -13.05 3.57
CA ALA A 3 27.58 -12.89 4.95
C ALA A 3 26.10 -12.52 4.91
N GLN A 4 25.25 -13.35 5.50
CA GLN A 4 23.86 -12.98 5.70
C GLN A 4 23.84 -11.81 6.67
N VAL A 5 23.52 -10.63 6.14
CA VAL A 5 23.24 -9.48 6.99
C VAL A 5 21.99 -9.86 7.80
N LYS A 6 22.16 -10.13 9.09
CA LYS A 6 21.03 -10.28 9.99
C LYS A 6 20.31 -8.92 10.00
N GLN A 7 19.23 -8.85 9.26
CA GLN A 7 18.36 -7.69 9.36
C GLN A 7 17.75 -7.67 10.76
N ALA A 8 17.89 -6.55 11.44
CA ALA A 8 17.22 -6.34 12.70
C ALA A 8 15.71 -6.53 12.49
N PRO A 9 15.00 -7.24 13.37
CA PRO A 9 13.56 -7.38 13.24
C PRO A 9 12.91 -5.99 13.22
N ALA A 10 11.89 -5.81 12.36
CA ALA A 10 11.15 -4.58 12.32
C ALA A 10 10.64 -4.25 13.72
N GLN A 11 11.01 -3.07 14.22
CA GLN A 11 10.56 -2.62 15.53
C GLN A 11 9.10 -2.23 15.42
N ARG A 12 8.24 -2.83 16.25
CA ARG A 12 6.87 -2.36 16.38
C ARG A 12 6.87 -0.99 17.02
N PRO A 13 6.10 -0.01 16.47
CA PRO A 13 5.97 1.27 17.11
C PRO A 13 5.30 1.11 18.48
N PRO A 14 5.60 2.01 19.46
CA PRO A 14 4.88 2.03 20.70
C PRO A 14 3.37 2.16 20.48
N ALA A 15 2.57 1.54 21.35
CA ALA A 15 1.12 1.56 21.25
C ALA A 15 0.51 2.98 21.33
N ASP A 16 1.24 3.93 21.86
CA ASP A 16 0.87 5.34 21.98
C ASP A 16 1.38 6.22 20.83
N ASP A 17 2.01 5.63 19.81
CA ASP A 17 2.47 6.36 18.64
C ASP A 17 1.26 6.93 17.88
N THR A 18 1.19 8.26 17.82
CA THR A 18 0.08 8.98 17.18
C THR A 18 -0.02 8.66 15.69
N MET A 19 1.12 8.52 15.03
CA MET A 19 1.15 8.20 13.60
C MET A 19 0.66 6.77 13.34
N ALA A 20 1.04 5.82 14.20
CA ALA A 20 0.57 4.44 14.10
C ALA A 20 -0.95 4.36 14.28
N ARG A 21 -1.51 5.12 15.21
CA ARG A 21 -2.97 5.22 15.40
C ARG A 21 -3.67 5.81 14.19
N PHE A 22 -3.10 6.87 13.62
CA PHE A 22 -3.65 7.52 12.43
C PHE A 22 -3.70 6.53 11.26
N VAL A 23 -2.60 5.85 10.97
CA VAL A 23 -2.53 4.87 9.89
C VAL A 23 -3.52 3.73 10.10
N SER A 24 -3.59 3.19 11.32
CA SER A 24 -4.53 2.11 11.65
C SER A 24 -5.98 2.55 11.50
N THR A 25 -6.31 3.78 11.88
CA THR A 25 -7.64 4.34 11.75
C THR A 25 -8.04 4.50 10.28
N VAL A 26 -7.13 5.03 9.45
CA VAL A 26 -7.37 5.17 8.01
C VAL A 26 -7.56 3.80 7.37
N LEU A 27 -6.72 2.83 7.71
CA LEU A 27 -6.86 1.49 7.17
C LEU A 27 -8.23 0.88 7.52
N ALA A 28 -8.67 1.02 8.77
CA ALA A 28 -9.99 0.55 9.20
C ALA A 28 -11.12 1.23 8.42
N ASP A 29 -11.00 2.51 8.15
CA ASP A 29 -11.97 3.23 7.33
C ASP A 29 -12.00 2.71 5.89
N THR A 30 -10.84 2.42 5.29
CA THR A 30 -10.78 1.80 3.96
C THR A 30 -11.44 0.41 3.95
N GLU A 31 -11.29 -0.35 5.01
CA GLU A 31 -11.93 -1.67 5.15
C GLU A 31 -13.45 -1.55 5.11
N ASP A 32 -14.02 -0.60 5.84
CA ASP A 32 -15.47 -0.38 5.87
C ASP A 32 -16.00 -0.04 4.47
N VAL A 33 -15.31 0.85 3.75
CA VAL A 33 -15.71 1.27 2.41
C VAL A 33 -15.64 0.09 1.43
N TRP A 34 -14.52 -0.63 1.40
CA TRP A 34 -14.33 -1.72 0.44
C TRP A 34 -15.18 -2.93 0.76
N GLN A 35 -15.47 -3.22 2.02
CA GLN A 35 -16.44 -4.25 2.40
C GLN A 35 -17.83 -3.93 1.82
N ALA A 36 -18.27 -2.68 1.94
CA ALA A 36 -19.55 -2.24 1.38
C ALA A 36 -19.57 -2.33 -0.14
N VAL A 37 -18.51 -1.86 -0.83
CA VAL A 37 -18.42 -1.89 -2.29
C VAL A 37 -18.43 -3.32 -2.82
N PHE A 38 -17.65 -4.21 -2.22
CA PHE A 38 -17.60 -5.63 -2.63
C PHE A 38 -18.94 -6.33 -2.38
N ARG A 39 -19.58 -6.03 -1.27
CA ARG A 39 -20.90 -6.60 -0.93
C ARG A 39 -21.95 -6.21 -1.96
N GLU A 40 -21.96 -4.95 -2.40
CA GLU A 40 -22.87 -4.47 -3.44
C GLU A 40 -22.66 -5.21 -4.76
N GLY A 41 -21.41 -5.56 -5.08
CA GLY A 41 -21.08 -6.35 -6.27
C GLY A 41 -21.25 -7.85 -6.11
N GLY A 42 -21.77 -8.32 -4.98
CA GLY A 42 -21.98 -9.75 -4.72
C GLY A 42 -20.73 -10.50 -4.29
N GLY A 43 -19.62 -9.80 -4.03
CA GLY A 43 -18.35 -10.37 -3.62
C GLY A 43 -18.06 -10.20 -2.13
N ARG A 44 -16.90 -10.68 -1.72
CA ARG A 44 -16.39 -10.57 -0.36
C ARG A 44 -15.02 -9.92 -0.37
N TYR A 45 -14.87 -8.85 0.41
CA TYR A 45 -13.60 -8.16 0.57
C TYR A 45 -12.74 -8.86 1.62
N GLN A 46 -11.52 -9.21 1.23
CA GLN A 46 -10.52 -9.74 2.13
C GLN A 46 -9.55 -8.62 2.50
N GLU A 47 -9.46 -8.30 3.77
CA GLU A 47 -8.67 -7.17 4.27
C GLU A 47 -7.16 -7.41 4.13
N PRO A 48 -6.37 -6.39 3.76
CA PRO A 48 -4.92 -6.50 3.79
C PRO A 48 -4.42 -6.38 5.23
N ARG A 49 -3.24 -6.91 5.48
CA ARG A 49 -2.54 -6.68 6.75
C ARG A 49 -1.67 -5.44 6.66
N LEU A 50 -1.52 -4.76 7.79
CA LEU A 50 -0.68 -3.58 7.92
C LEU A 50 0.62 -3.94 8.63
N VAL A 51 1.75 -3.53 8.06
CA VAL A 51 3.05 -3.59 8.71
C VAL A 51 3.60 -2.18 8.84
N LEU A 52 3.76 -1.73 10.07
CA LEU A 52 4.41 -0.47 10.39
C LEU A 52 5.87 -0.75 10.72
N PHE A 53 6.77 0.02 10.11
CA PHE A 53 8.21 -0.17 10.31
C PHE A 53 8.95 1.16 10.26
N ARG A 54 10.23 1.13 10.62
CA ARG A 54 11.16 2.25 10.44
C ARG A 54 12.43 1.71 9.79
N GLY A 55 12.88 2.38 8.72
CA GLY A 55 14.11 2.03 8.01
C GLY A 55 13.90 0.96 6.95
N ALA A 56 14.02 -0.30 7.30
CA ALA A 56 13.88 -1.42 6.39
C ALA A 56 13.13 -2.58 7.05
N THR A 57 12.47 -3.39 6.25
CA THR A 57 11.75 -4.60 6.71
C THR A 57 11.78 -5.68 5.64
N PRO A 58 11.91 -6.96 6.01
CA PRO A 58 11.78 -8.05 5.06
C PRO A 58 10.31 -8.18 4.63
N THR A 59 10.10 -8.50 3.36
CA THR A 59 8.78 -8.76 2.79
C THR A 59 8.85 -9.93 1.83
N ALA A 60 7.71 -10.51 1.47
CA ALA A 60 7.64 -11.55 0.46
C ALA A 60 8.02 -11.05 -0.94
N CYS A 61 8.02 -9.73 -1.16
CA CYS A 61 8.42 -9.08 -2.41
C CYS A 61 9.88 -8.60 -2.44
N GLY A 62 10.66 -8.93 -1.41
CA GLY A 62 12.03 -8.46 -1.21
C GLY A 62 12.15 -7.53 -0.02
N THR A 63 13.31 -6.87 0.13
CA THR A 63 13.52 -5.94 1.23
C THR A 63 12.85 -4.60 0.94
N GLY A 64 11.88 -4.22 1.79
CA GLY A 64 11.28 -2.90 1.79
C GLY A 64 12.17 -1.89 2.50
N GLN A 65 12.38 -0.72 1.91
CA GLN A 65 13.18 0.36 2.48
C GLN A 65 12.35 1.64 2.62
N ALA A 66 12.65 2.42 3.64
CA ALA A 66 12.01 3.71 3.88
C ALA A 66 12.06 4.64 2.66
N ALA A 67 13.16 4.62 1.91
CA ALA A 67 13.34 5.44 0.72
C ALA A 67 12.34 5.13 -0.41
N MET A 68 11.72 3.96 -0.38
CA MET A 68 10.70 3.55 -1.37
C MET A 68 9.33 4.14 -1.05
N GLY A 69 9.13 4.68 0.15
CA GLY A 69 7.83 5.12 0.63
C GLY A 69 6.89 3.96 0.96
N PRO A 70 5.61 4.24 1.22
CA PRO A 70 4.60 3.20 1.42
C PRO A 70 4.48 2.30 0.19
N PHE A 71 4.25 1.01 0.39
CA PHE A 71 4.05 0.08 -0.72
C PHE A 71 3.16 -1.09 -0.31
N TYR A 72 2.61 -1.75 -1.32
CA TYR A 72 1.82 -2.96 -1.18
C TYR A 72 2.58 -4.14 -1.79
N CYS A 73 2.61 -5.26 -1.07
CA CYS A 73 3.18 -6.51 -1.57
C CYS A 73 2.07 -7.52 -1.87
N PRO A 74 1.81 -7.85 -3.15
CA PRO A 74 0.76 -8.84 -3.48
C PRO A 74 1.06 -10.24 -2.95
N ALA A 75 2.34 -10.62 -2.87
CA ALA A 75 2.74 -11.97 -2.47
C ALA A 75 2.35 -12.31 -1.03
N ASP A 76 2.35 -11.33 -0.13
CA ASP A 76 1.95 -11.53 1.27
C ASP A 76 0.67 -10.77 1.65
N GLN A 77 0.11 -10.00 0.73
CA GLN A 77 -1.12 -9.21 0.93
C GLN A 77 -1.01 -8.23 2.09
N LYS A 78 0.14 -7.57 2.19
CA LYS A 78 0.41 -6.60 3.25
C LYS A 78 0.71 -5.22 2.70
N VAL A 79 0.20 -4.20 3.39
CA VAL A 79 0.53 -2.80 3.17
C VAL A 79 1.66 -2.44 4.14
N TYR A 80 2.76 -1.95 3.60
CA TYR A 80 3.97 -1.60 4.36
C TYR A 80 4.10 -0.09 4.43
N ILE A 81 4.22 0.44 5.63
CA ILE A 81 4.30 1.88 5.85
C ILE A 81 5.46 2.18 6.79
N ASP A 82 6.43 2.98 6.28
CA ASP A 82 7.48 3.54 7.09
C ASP A 82 6.98 4.78 7.80
N LEU A 83 7.00 4.78 9.12
CA LEU A 83 6.53 5.90 9.92
C LEU A 83 7.41 7.14 9.76
N GLY A 84 8.70 6.96 9.48
CA GLY A 84 9.62 8.07 9.20
C GLY A 84 9.28 8.80 7.90
N PHE A 85 8.74 8.10 6.91
CA PHE A 85 8.30 8.72 5.66
C PHE A 85 7.21 9.78 5.91
N TYR A 86 6.24 9.49 6.75
CA TYR A 86 5.18 10.45 7.08
C TYR A 86 5.71 11.67 7.83
N GLU A 87 6.64 11.47 8.74
CA GLU A 87 7.29 12.57 9.44
C GLU A 87 8.04 13.48 8.46
N THR A 88 8.74 12.89 7.50
CA THR A 88 9.45 13.61 6.43
C THR A 88 8.46 14.34 5.52
N LEU A 89 7.38 13.70 5.12
CA LEU A 89 6.36 14.30 4.27
C LEU A 89 5.74 15.52 4.93
N LYS A 90 5.42 15.42 6.21
CA LYS A 90 4.86 16.51 7.01
C LYS A 90 5.81 17.68 7.13
N SER A 91 7.11 17.43 7.37
CA SER A 91 8.09 18.47 7.60
C SER A 91 8.61 19.14 6.33
N ARG A 92 8.80 18.38 5.24
CA ARG A 92 9.42 18.88 4.00
C ARG A 92 8.44 19.45 3.01
N LEU A 93 7.28 18.85 2.86
CA LEU A 93 6.33 19.26 1.85
C LEU A 93 5.28 20.24 2.38
N GLY A 94 5.29 20.48 3.70
CA GLY A 94 4.24 21.29 4.30
C GLY A 94 2.86 20.79 3.91
N ALA A 95 2.77 19.48 3.60
CA ALA A 95 1.55 18.88 3.08
C ALA A 95 0.41 19.18 4.04
N PRO A 96 -0.57 19.97 3.63
CA PRO A 96 -1.64 20.36 4.52
C PRO A 96 -2.46 19.15 4.87
N GLY A 97 -2.38 18.78 6.12
CA GLY A 97 -3.35 17.93 6.73
C GLY A 97 -3.20 16.44 6.48
N ASP A 98 -4.01 15.76 7.26
CA ASP A 98 -4.04 14.31 7.34
C ASP A 98 -4.61 13.66 6.08
N PHE A 99 -5.34 14.41 5.25
CA PHE A 99 -6.00 13.86 4.08
C PHE A 99 -4.99 13.38 3.03
N ALA A 100 -3.93 14.13 2.76
CA ALA A 100 -2.90 13.71 1.80
C ALA A 100 -2.22 12.41 2.25
N GLN A 101 -1.95 12.28 3.54
CA GLN A 101 -1.38 11.06 4.11
C GLN A 101 -2.37 9.89 4.04
N ALA A 102 -3.64 10.14 4.34
CA ALA A 102 -4.70 9.14 4.23
C ALA A 102 -4.88 8.67 2.78
N TYR A 103 -4.76 9.57 1.82
CA TYR A 103 -4.88 9.25 0.40
C TYR A 103 -3.78 8.30 -0.07
N VAL A 104 -2.55 8.47 0.41
CA VAL A 104 -1.45 7.56 0.09
C VAL A 104 -1.74 6.14 0.61
N ILE A 105 -2.27 6.02 1.82
CA ILE A 105 -2.69 4.72 2.38
C ILE A 105 -3.79 4.11 1.51
N ALA A 106 -4.79 4.89 1.14
CA ALA A 106 -5.89 4.44 0.30
C ALA A 106 -5.42 4.00 -1.10
N HIS A 107 -4.38 4.64 -1.65
CA HIS A 107 -3.74 4.24 -2.90
C HIS A 107 -3.14 2.83 -2.78
N GLU A 108 -2.40 2.56 -1.70
CA GLU A 108 -1.81 1.23 -1.48
C GLU A 108 -2.89 0.16 -1.26
N VAL A 109 -3.96 0.50 -0.55
CA VAL A 109 -5.14 -0.38 -0.44
C VAL A 109 -5.77 -0.60 -1.83
N GLY A 110 -5.75 0.41 -2.70
CA GLY A 110 -6.18 0.28 -4.09
C GLY A 110 -5.40 -0.80 -4.85
N HIS A 111 -4.11 -0.93 -4.63
CA HIS A 111 -3.31 -2.02 -5.18
C HIS A 111 -3.75 -3.39 -4.63
N HIS A 112 -4.13 -3.45 -3.36
CA HIS A 112 -4.70 -4.67 -2.80
C HIS A 112 -6.03 -5.05 -3.46
N VAL A 113 -6.89 -4.08 -3.72
CA VAL A 113 -8.15 -4.30 -4.45
C VAL A 113 -7.86 -4.84 -5.86
N GLN A 114 -6.87 -4.28 -6.56
CA GLN A 114 -6.44 -4.80 -7.86
C GLN A 114 -5.98 -6.25 -7.78
N HIS A 115 -5.25 -6.61 -6.73
CA HIS A 115 -4.81 -7.98 -6.50
C HIS A 115 -6.02 -8.92 -6.30
N LEU A 116 -6.97 -8.54 -5.46
CA LEU A 116 -8.18 -9.33 -5.22
C LEU A 116 -9.03 -9.52 -6.47
N LEU A 117 -9.07 -8.53 -7.35
CA LEU A 117 -9.82 -8.59 -8.61
C LEU A 117 -9.08 -9.33 -9.72
N GLY A 118 -7.84 -9.79 -9.47
CA GLY A 118 -7.02 -10.49 -10.45
C GLY A 118 -6.38 -9.59 -11.50
N ILE A 119 -6.48 -8.28 -11.38
CA ILE A 119 -5.94 -7.31 -12.35
C ILE A 119 -4.42 -7.34 -12.35
N THR A 120 -3.79 -7.35 -11.17
CA THR A 120 -2.33 -7.41 -11.02
C THR A 120 -1.76 -8.65 -11.69
N SER A 121 -2.38 -9.80 -11.47
CA SER A 121 -2.00 -11.08 -12.09
C SER A 121 -2.05 -11.02 -13.61
N LYS A 122 -3.10 -10.42 -14.17
CA LYS A 122 -3.26 -10.27 -15.63
C LYS A 122 -2.15 -9.42 -16.23
N VAL A 123 -1.77 -8.34 -15.56
CA VAL A 123 -0.67 -7.48 -16.03
C VAL A 123 0.65 -8.22 -15.93
N ASP A 124 0.92 -8.93 -14.84
CA ASP A 124 2.14 -9.71 -14.67
C ASP A 124 2.29 -10.78 -15.74
N GLN A 125 1.20 -11.43 -16.15
CA GLN A 125 1.20 -12.44 -17.22
C GLN A 125 1.60 -11.85 -18.59
N MET A 126 1.44 -10.55 -18.78
CA MET A 126 1.82 -9.89 -20.03
C MET A 126 3.31 -9.59 -20.11
N ARG A 127 4.04 -9.70 -18.99
CA ARG A 127 5.49 -9.53 -18.99
C ARG A 127 6.14 -10.56 -19.90
N GLY A 128 6.95 -10.09 -20.86
CA GLY A 128 7.60 -10.94 -21.88
C GLY A 128 6.71 -11.32 -23.06
N ARG A 129 5.41 -11.00 -23.03
CA ARG A 129 4.47 -11.25 -24.15
C ARG A 129 4.19 -10.00 -24.96
N VAL A 130 4.41 -8.84 -24.39
CA VAL A 130 4.28 -7.54 -25.04
C VAL A 130 5.62 -6.81 -24.99
N SER A 131 5.77 -5.72 -25.75
CA SER A 131 6.97 -4.90 -25.70
C SER A 131 7.15 -4.28 -24.31
N GLN A 132 8.39 -3.90 -23.98
CA GLN A 132 8.67 -3.20 -22.72
C GLN A 132 7.87 -1.89 -22.63
N LYS A 133 7.70 -1.19 -23.75
CA LYS A 133 6.88 0.03 -23.81
C LYS A 133 5.41 -0.23 -23.44
N GLU A 134 4.85 -1.31 -23.99
CA GLU A 134 3.46 -1.70 -23.70
C GLU A 134 3.29 -2.14 -22.25
N TYR A 135 4.26 -2.88 -21.71
CA TYR A 135 4.25 -3.30 -20.30
C TYR A 135 4.33 -2.09 -19.36
N ASN A 136 5.20 -1.13 -19.69
CA ASN A 136 5.31 0.11 -18.90
C ASN A 136 4.00 0.90 -18.92
N ALA A 137 3.32 0.95 -20.07
CA ALA A 137 2.00 1.60 -20.19
C ALA A 137 0.95 0.91 -19.31
N MET A 138 0.98 -0.43 -19.22
CA MET A 138 0.10 -1.18 -18.32
C MET A 138 0.40 -0.87 -16.86
N SER A 139 1.68 -0.77 -16.49
CA SER A 139 2.09 -0.41 -15.14
C SER A 139 1.61 0.98 -14.73
N VAL A 140 1.67 1.95 -15.65
CA VAL A 140 1.12 3.30 -15.42
C VAL A 140 -0.39 3.24 -15.21
N ARG A 141 -1.10 2.43 -15.97
CA ARG A 141 -2.55 2.26 -15.79
C ARG A 141 -2.90 1.64 -14.44
N LEU A 142 -2.08 0.72 -13.93
CA LEU A 142 -2.26 0.16 -12.59
C LEU A 142 -2.16 1.27 -11.53
N GLU A 143 -1.17 2.15 -11.65
CA GLU A 143 -1.01 3.26 -10.71
C GLU A 143 -2.19 4.23 -10.79
N LEU A 144 -2.63 4.58 -12.00
CA LEU A 144 -3.79 5.45 -12.20
C LEU A 144 -5.08 4.83 -11.67
N GLN A 145 -5.26 3.53 -11.84
CA GLN A 145 -6.42 2.83 -11.30
C GLN A 145 -6.38 2.79 -9.77
N ALA A 146 -5.22 2.59 -9.15
CA ALA A 146 -5.07 2.66 -7.71
C ALA A 146 -5.42 4.06 -7.19
N ASP A 147 -5.03 5.11 -7.90
CA ASP A 147 -5.45 6.48 -7.59
C ASP A 147 -6.97 6.65 -7.70
N CYS A 148 -7.57 6.06 -8.73
CA CYS A 148 -9.02 6.07 -8.91
C CYS A 148 -9.72 5.37 -7.73
N PHE A 149 -9.21 4.24 -7.28
CA PHE A 149 -9.75 3.52 -6.12
C PHE A 149 -9.60 4.33 -4.83
N ALA A 150 -8.47 5.05 -4.67
CA ALA A 150 -8.33 5.98 -3.56
C ALA A 150 -9.40 7.09 -3.61
N GLY A 151 -9.74 7.56 -4.80
CA GLY A 151 -10.83 8.52 -5.01
C GLY A 151 -12.20 7.93 -4.66
N VAL A 152 -12.45 6.67 -4.97
CA VAL A 152 -13.68 5.96 -4.57
C VAL A 152 -13.78 5.93 -3.03
N TRP A 153 -12.69 5.57 -2.36
CA TRP A 153 -12.66 5.63 -0.90
C TRP A 153 -12.96 7.03 -0.37
N ALA A 154 -12.31 8.05 -0.91
CA ALA A 154 -12.48 9.43 -0.47
C ALA A 154 -13.92 9.91 -0.63
N HIS A 155 -14.60 9.48 -1.69
CA HIS A 155 -16.01 9.80 -1.93
C HIS A 155 -16.94 9.20 -0.89
N HIS A 156 -16.63 7.99 -0.41
CA HIS A 156 -17.45 7.26 0.57
C HIS A 156 -17.03 7.50 2.01
N ALA A 157 -15.87 8.09 2.23
CA ALA A 157 -15.35 8.36 3.56
C ALA A 157 -16.12 9.47 4.29
#